data_1c31a6ff1a7c82ca7b210cecf7367de8
#
_entry.id   1c31a6ff1a7c82ca7b210cecf7367de8
#
_cell.length_a   1.000
_cell.length_b   1.000
_cell.length_c   1.000
_cell.angle_alpha   90.00
_cell.angle_beta   90.00
_cell.angle_gamma   90.00
#
_symmetry.space_group_name_H-M   'P 1'
#
loop_
_entity.id
_entity.type
_entity.pdbx_description
1 polymer ?
#
loop_
_entity_poly.entity_id
_entity_poly.type
_entity_poly.pdbx_seq_one_letter_code
_entity_poly.pdbx_strand_id
1 'polypeptide(L)'
;MNPSNSTVVPSESAGWGFRNLMLTQFQAVANDHGLKNLVIFLILGMNLPAERRDTYIYVVAGLFALPFILFSMTGGYLADRYSKRTVTVAVKASEVFVMCFALAALALRNLPMEMTAVCLMGVHSAIWGPSKYGLLPELLPEKKLSWANGILEMGTFLAVICGMIGGGILSDTFRGSQHWSGVIFLGLAIIGLAISLGITPVPAANPQRRFRPNFLGELF
;
A
#
# COMPACT_ATOMS: atom_id res chain seq x y z
N MET A 1 7.48 33.81 -21.58
CA MET A 1 7.00 32.69 -20.73
C MET A 1 5.67 33.14 -20.14
N ASN A 2 4.58 32.47 -20.50
CA ASN A 2 3.22 32.88 -20.12
C ASN A 2 2.80 32.09 -18.86
N PRO A 3 2.57 32.69 -17.69
CA PRO A 3 2.34 32.00 -16.43
C PRO A 3 0.87 31.57 -16.19
N SER A 4 0.07 31.37 -17.23
CA SER A 4 -1.39 31.26 -17.12
C SER A 4 -1.96 29.86 -17.48
N ASN A 5 -1.26 28.75 -17.20
CA ASN A 5 -1.84 27.42 -17.41
C ASN A 5 -1.64 26.47 -16.20
N SER A 6 -1.75 27.01 -14.98
CA SER A 6 -2.05 26.18 -13.82
C SER A 6 -3.54 25.82 -13.90
N THR A 7 -3.87 24.61 -14.32
CA THR A 7 -5.22 24.06 -14.20
C THR A 7 -5.56 23.96 -12.72
N VAL A 8 -6.11 25.03 -12.16
CA VAL A 8 -6.59 25.08 -10.78
C VAL A 8 -7.76 24.10 -10.69
N VAL A 9 -7.55 22.97 -10.03
CA VAL A 9 -8.62 22.00 -9.73
C VAL A 9 -9.68 22.75 -8.91
N PRO A 10 -10.97 22.71 -9.27
CA PRO A 10 -12.03 23.36 -8.51
C PRO A 10 -12.02 22.92 -7.05
N SER A 11 -12.21 23.83 -6.10
CA SER A 11 -12.03 23.61 -4.66
C SER A 11 -12.85 22.42 -4.09
N GLU A 12 -14.04 22.16 -4.61
CA GLU A 12 -14.88 21.03 -4.19
C GLU A 12 -14.34 19.69 -4.66
N SER A 13 -13.88 19.58 -5.91
CA SER A 13 -13.30 18.34 -6.45
C SER A 13 -11.97 18.00 -5.79
N ALA A 14 -11.19 19.01 -5.38
CA ALA A 14 -9.95 18.87 -4.63
C ALA A 14 -10.20 18.25 -3.24
N GLY A 15 -11.23 18.70 -2.52
CA GLY A 15 -11.62 18.16 -1.22
C GLY A 15 -12.04 16.70 -1.29
N TRP A 16 -12.79 16.33 -2.32
CA TRP A 16 -13.20 14.94 -2.57
C TRP A 16 -12.01 14.05 -2.93
N GLY A 17 -11.12 14.54 -3.79
CA GLY A 17 -9.89 13.83 -4.17
C GLY A 17 -9.00 13.53 -2.98
N PHE A 18 -8.79 14.51 -2.08
CA PHE A 18 -8.03 14.33 -0.85
C PHE A 18 -8.68 13.32 0.09
N ARG A 19 -10.01 13.38 0.30
CA ARG A 19 -10.71 12.41 1.14
C ARG A 19 -10.58 10.99 0.60
N ASN A 20 -10.74 10.81 -0.70
CA ASN A 20 -10.58 9.48 -1.31
C ASN A 20 -9.13 8.98 -1.20
N LEU A 21 -8.13 9.86 -1.31
CA LEU A 21 -6.74 9.52 -1.07
C LEU A 21 -6.53 9.04 0.38
N MET A 22 -7.10 9.73 1.37
CA MET A 22 -7.01 9.35 2.79
C MET A 22 -7.64 7.98 3.06
N LEU A 23 -8.84 7.75 2.53
CA LEU A 23 -9.54 6.47 2.69
C LEU A 23 -8.78 5.32 1.99
N THR A 24 -8.25 5.57 0.77
CA THR A 24 -7.42 4.61 0.06
C THR A 24 -6.16 4.27 0.84
N GLN A 25 -5.49 5.29 1.42
CA GLN A 25 -4.30 5.12 2.26
C GLN A 25 -4.61 4.30 3.50
N PHE A 26 -5.65 4.67 4.24
CA PHE A 26 -6.04 3.96 5.46
C PHE A 26 -6.32 2.48 5.16
N GLN A 27 -7.15 2.21 4.13
CA GLN A 27 -7.50 0.85 3.76
C GLN A 27 -6.27 0.04 3.33
N ALA A 28 -5.39 0.61 2.49
CA ALA A 28 -4.19 -0.07 2.02
C ALA A 28 -3.28 -0.48 3.19
N VAL A 29 -2.95 0.47 4.07
CA VAL A 29 -2.07 0.22 5.22
C VAL A 29 -2.68 -0.78 6.20
N ALA A 30 -3.99 -0.67 6.46
CA ALA A 30 -4.69 -1.64 7.31
C ALA A 30 -4.66 -3.05 6.70
N ASN A 31 -4.82 -3.17 5.39
CA ASN A 31 -4.76 -4.45 4.67
C ASN A 31 -3.36 -5.06 4.70
N ASP A 32 -2.32 -4.26 4.44
CA ASP A 32 -0.91 -4.65 4.47
C ASP A 32 -0.51 -5.21 5.85
N HIS A 33 -0.77 -4.42 6.88
CA HIS A 33 -0.42 -4.80 8.25
C HIS A 33 -1.34 -5.91 8.77
N GLY A 34 -2.59 -5.97 8.32
CA GLY A 34 -3.52 -7.05 8.63
C GLY A 34 -3.00 -8.40 8.13
N LEU A 35 -2.68 -8.50 6.82
CA LEU A 35 -2.15 -9.73 6.24
C LEU A 35 -0.81 -10.13 6.87
N LYS A 36 0.14 -9.17 7.00
CA LYS A 36 1.44 -9.45 7.63
C LYS A 36 1.28 -10.00 9.04
N ASN A 37 0.45 -9.38 9.87
CA ASN A 37 0.28 -9.81 11.25
C ASN A 37 -0.55 -11.11 11.33
N LEU A 38 -1.53 -11.32 10.45
CA LEU A 38 -2.20 -12.62 10.34
C LEU A 38 -1.18 -13.74 10.15
N VAL A 39 -0.26 -13.62 9.17
CA VAL A 39 0.78 -14.62 8.90
C VAL A 39 1.69 -14.81 10.12
N ILE A 40 2.07 -13.73 10.81
CA ILE A 40 2.85 -13.83 12.06
C ILE A 40 2.08 -14.61 13.13
N PHE A 41 0.80 -14.33 13.33
CA PHE A 41 -0.02 -15.06 14.31
C PHE A 41 -0.22 -16.53 13.94
N LEU A 42 -0.33 -16.84 12.63
CA LEU A 42 -0.36 -18.24 12.18
C LEU A 42 0.94 -18.97 12.52
N ILE A 43 2.10 -18.34 12.29
CA ILE A 43 3.40 -18.89 12.67
C ILE A 43 3.49 -19.08 14.19
N LEU A 44 3.01 -18.12 14.99
CA LEU A 44 2.98 -18.24 16.45
C LEU A 44 2.08 -19.41 16.91
N GLY A 45 1.00 -19.71 16.18
CA GLY A 45 0.11 -20.82 16.45
C GLY A 45 0.64 -22.20 15.99
N MET A 46 1.75 -22.24 15.24
CA MET A 46 2.38 -23.49 14.80
C MET A 46 3.17 -24.14 15.96
N ASN A 47 3.11 -25.45 16.06
CA ASN A 47 3.89 -26.22 17.04
C ASN A 47 5.35 -26.38 16.56
N LEU A 48 6.09 -25.26 16.50
CA LEU A 48 7.48 -25.19 16.07
C LEU A 48 8.41 -24.93 17.26
N PRO A 49 9.67 -25.44 17.22
CA PRO A 49 10.71 -25.00 18.14
C PRO A 49 10.85 -23.48 18.13
N ALA A 50 11.09 -22.85 19.29
CA ALA A 50 11.15 -21.40 19.44
C ALA A 50 12.10 -20.72 18.43
N GLU A 51 13.30 -21.28 18.25
CA GLU A 51 14.30 -20.77 17.32
C GLU A 51 13.80 -20.71 15.85
N ARG A 52 13.12 -21.76 15.37
CA ARG A 52 12.54 -21.78 14.01
C ARG A 52 11.38 -20.80 13.88
N ARG A 53 10.53 -20.76 14.88
CA ARG A 53 9.38 -19.83 14.91
C ARG A 53 9.85 -18.38 14.81
N ASP A 54 10.81 -18.01 15.63
CA ASP A 54 11.37 -16.66 15.66
C ASP A 54 12.07 -16.32 14.32
N THR A 55 12.80 -17.29 13.73
CA THR A 55 13.37 -17.13 12.39
C THR A 55 12.31 -16.81 11.35
N TYR A 56 11.19 -17.54 11.31
CA TYR A 56 10.12 -17.25 10.36
C TYR A 56 9.51 -15.86 10.57
N ILE A 57 9.32 -15.42 11.81
CA ILE A 57 8.81 -14.08 12.12
C ILE A 57 9.77 -13.00 11.60
N TYR A 58 11.08 -13.14 11.81
CA TYR A 58 12.07 -12.20 11.29
C TYR A 58 12.10 -12.21 9.75
N VAL A 59 11.97 -13.36 9.11
CA VAL A 59 11.90 -13.46 7.66
C VAL A 59 10.65 -12.76 7.12
N VAL A 60 9.47 -12.95 7.73
CA VAL A 60 8.24 -12.23 7.34
C VAL A 60 8.42 -10.73 7.46
N ALA A 61 9.01 -10.25 8.56
CA ALA A 61 9.30 -8.83 8.74
C ALA A 61 10.27 -8.29 7.67
N GLY A 62 11.32 -9.04 7.36
CA GLY A 62 12.29 -8.71 6.32
C GLY A 62 11.68 -8.71 4.92
N LEU A 63 10.86 -9.72 4.58
CA LEU A 63 10.16 -9.82 3.30
C LEU A 63 9.19 -8.66 3.06
N PHE A 64 8.59 -8.12 4.11
CA PHE A 64 7.75 -6.93 4.00
C PHE A 64 8.58 -5.64 3.85
N ALA A 65 9.71 -5.51 4.57
CA ALA A 65 10.52 -4.29 4.60
C ALA A 65 11.48 -4.15 3.41
N LEU A 66 12.11 -5.24 2.97
CA LEU A 66 13.11 -5.24 1.91
C LEU A 66 12.61 -4.62 0.59
N PRO A 67 11.38 -4.87 0.13
CA PRO A 67 10.85 -4.25 -1.07
C PRO A 67 10.87 -2.72 -1.06
N PHE A 68 10.72 -2.07 0.09
CA PHE A 68 10.78 -0.60 0.17
C PHE A 68 12.16 -0.07 -0.22
N ILE A 69 13.23 -0.79 0.09
CA ILE A 69 14.59 -0.42 -0.32
C ILE A 69 14.77 -0.64 -1.83
N LEU A 70 14.27 -1.77 -2.35
CA LEU A 70 14.52 -2.18 -3.73
C LEU A 70 13.64 -1.47 -4.75
N PHE A 71 12.38 -1.16 -4.42
CA PHE A 71 11.37 -0.69 -5.37
C PHE A 71 10.93 0.77 -5.20
N SER A 72 11.39 1.49 -4.15
CA SER A 72 11.03 2.90 -3.95
C SER A 72 11.41 3.79 -5.14
N MET A 73 12.56 3.55 -5.77
CA MET A 73 12.97 4.27 -6.98
C MET A 73 12.05 4.01 -8.17
N THR A 74 11.63 2.75 -8.34
CA THR A 74 10.67 2.39 -9.39
C THR A 74 9.36 3.12 -9.16
N GLY A 75 8.90 3.20 -7.90
CA GLY A 75 7.73 3.99 -7.52
C GLY A 75 7.89 5.46 -7.85
N GLY A 76 9.05 6.06 -7.55
CA GLY A 76 9.36 7.45 -7.89
C GLY A 76 9.35 7.71 -9.41
N TYR A 77 9.98 6.82 -10.17
CA TYR A 77 9.95 6.90 -11.64
C TYR A 77 8.53 6.86 -12.19
N LEU A 78 7.70 5.92 -11.71
CA LEU A 78 6.31 5.78 -12.16
C LEU A 78 5.48 7.00 -11.78
N ALA A 79 5.66 7.55 -10.57
CA ALA A 79 4.96 8.74 -10.08
C ALA A 79 5.27 10.00 -10.89
N ASP A 80 6.48 10.10 -11.46
CA ASP A 80 6.85 11.24 -12.29
C ASP A 80 6.43 11.06 -13.75
N ARG A 81 6.59 9.85 -14.30
CA ARG A 81 6.30 9.58 -15.70
C ARG A 81 4.81 9.52 -16.02
N TYR A 82 4.02 9.00 -15.10
CA TYR A 82 2.58 8.84 -15.27
C TYR A 82 1.80 9.74 -14.31
N SER A 83 0.51 9.94 -14.59
CA SER A 83 -0.38 10.56 -13.62
C SER A 83 -0.34 9.77 -12.30
N LYS A 84 -0.09 10.45 -11.19
CA LYS A 84 -0.02 9.82 -9.87
C LYS A 84 -1.33 9.14 -9.48
N ARG A 85 -2.48 9.67 -9.94
CA ARG A 85 -3.77 8.99 -9.82
C ARG A 85 -3.78 7.67 -10.58
N THR A 86 -3.29 7.66 -11.83
CA THR A 86 -3.25 6.43 -12.64
C THR A 86 -2.35 5.38 -11.99
N VAL A 87 -1.19 5.78 -11.48
CA VAL A 87 -0.30 4.89 -10.72
C VAL A 87 -1.01 4.35 -9.48
N THR A 88 -1.69 5.20 -8.72
CA THR A 88 -2.45 4.78 -7.52
C THR A 88 -3.52 3.75 -7.87
N VAL A 89 -4.32 3.98 -8.91
CA VAL A 89 -5.37 3.03 -9.34
C VAL A 89 -4.76 1.71 -9.84
N ALA A 90 -3.67 1.77 -10.62
CA ALA A 90 -2.98 0.57 -11.10
C ALA A 90 -2.39 -0.26 -9.94
N VAL A 91 -1.79 0.41 -8.96
CA VAL A 91 -1.27 -0.23 -7.75
C VAL A 91 -2.42 -0.83 -6.93
N LYS A 92 -3.56 -0.14 -6.78
CA LYS A 92 -4.75 -0.71 -6.10
C LYS A 92 -5.34 -1.90 -6.86
N ALA A 93 -5.31 -1.90 -8.18
CA ALA A 93 -5.69 -3.07 -8.96
C ALA A 93 -4.72 -4.24 -8.73
N SER A 94 -3.41 -3.99 -8.67
CA SER A 94 -2.42 -5.03 -8.34
C SER A 94 -2.60 -5.60 -6.93
N GLU A 95 -3.05 -4.79 -5.95
CA GLU A 95 -3.39 -5.27 -4.60
C GLU A 95 -4.50 -6.33 -4.63
N VAL A 96 -5.52 -6.16 -5.47
CA VAL A 96 -6.57 -7.17 -5.63
C VAL A 96 -5.98 -8.51 -6.10
N PHE A 97 -5.05 -8.50 -7.07
CA PHE A 97 -4.36 -9.73 -7.50
C PHE A 97 -3.52 -10.35 -6.39
N VAL A 98 -2.79 -9.54 -5.63
CA VAL A 98 -2.00 -10.03 -4.49
C VAL A 98 -2.92 -10.63 -3.42
N MET A 99 -4.09 -10.03 -3.17
CA MET A 99 -5.06 -10.57 -2.20
C MET A 99 -5.74 -11.84 -2.70
N CYS A 100 -5.97 -12.01 -4.02
CA CYS A 100 -6.40 -13.29 -4.58
C CYS A 100 -5.34 -14.38 -4.35
N PHE A 101 -4.06 -14.05 -4.54
CA PHE A 101 -2.96 -14.97 -4.26
C PHE A 101 -2.86 -15.30 -2.76
N ALA A 102 -3.01 -14.30 -1.88
CA ALA A 102 -3.03 -14.49 -0.43
C ALA A 102 -4.19 -15.37 0.01
N LEU A 103 -5.38 -15.19 -0.57
CA LEU A 103 -6.55 -16.05 -0.33
C LEU A 103 -6.25 -17.51 -0.71
N ALA A 104 -5.64 -17.74 -1.88
CA ALA A 104 -5.24 -19.07 -2.30
C ALA A 104 -4.19 -19.68 -1.35
N ALA A 105 -3.20 -18.90 -0.92
CA ALA A 105 -2.18 -19.32 0.02
C ALA A 105 -2.79 -19.76 1.38
N LEU A 106 -3.71 -18.95 1.91
CA LEU A 106 -4.42 -19.24 3.16
C LEU A 106 -5.36 -20.45 3.04
N ALA A 107 -6.02 -20.60 1.89
CA ALA A 107 -6.88 -21.78 1.62
C ALA A 107 -6.08 -23.08 1.55
N LEU A 108 -4.90 -23.04 0.93
CA LEU A 108 -3.97 -24.15 0.82
C LEU A 108 -3.14 -24.38 2.10
N ARG A 109 -3.21 -23.46 3.07
CA ARG A 109 -2.40 -23.47 4.30
C ARG A 109 -0.90 -23.61 3.99
N ASN A 110 -0.43 -22.89 2.98
CA ASN A 110 0.93 -22.99 2.49
C ASN A 110 1.74 -21.77 2.95
N LEU A 111 2.49 -21.94 4.05
CA LEU A 111 3.27 -20.87 4.66
C LEU A 111 4.23 -20.17 3.67
N PRO A 112 5.01 -20.86 2.82
CA PRO A 112 5.82 -20.19 1.80
C PRO A 112 5.03 -19.28 0.87
N MET A 113 3.83 -19.68 0.44
CA MET A 113 2.95 -18.84 -0.38
C MET A 113 2.42 -17.64 0.43
N GLU A 114 2.05 -17.83 1.69
CA GLU A 114 1.60 -16.76 2.59
C GLU A 114 2.72 -15.72 2.79
N MET A 115 3.95 -16.16 3.02
CA MET A 115 5.14 -15.30 3.12
C MET A 115 5.42 -14.55 1.80
N THR A 116 5.24 -15.22 0.65
CA THR A 116 5.35 -14.60 -0.67
C THR A 116 4.29 -13.52 -0.86
N ALA A 117 3.04 -13.75 -0.42
CA ALA A 117 1.99 -12.73 -0.46
C ALA A 117 2.37 -11.49 0.35
N VAL A 118 2.96 -11.66 1.55
CA VAL A 118 3.47 -10.54 2.37
C VAL A 118 4.59 -9.77 1.64
N CYS A 119 5.50 -10.47 0.96
CA CYS A 119 6.53 -9.83 0.15
C CYS A 119 5.93 -9.02 -1.01
N LEU A 120 4.96 -9.58 -1.73
CA LEU A 120 4.26 -8.89 -2.83
C LEU A 120 3.50 -7.65 -2.34
N MET A 121 2.94 -7.69 -1.11
CA MET A 121 2.34 -6.51 -0.48
C MET A 121 3.40 -5.43 -0.19
N GLY A 122 4.58 -5.82 0.27
CA GLY A 122 5.71 -4.88 0.42
C GLY A 122 6.11 -4.22 -0.90
N VAL A 123 6.18 -4.98 -1.99
CA VAL A 123 6.46 -4.44 -3.35
C VAL A 123 5.39 -3.43 -3.78
N HIS A 124 4.13 -3.81 -3.66
CA HIS A 124 2.98 -2.97 -3.96
C HIS A 124 3.04 -1.63 -3.21
N SER A 125 3.25 -1.67 -1.89
CA SER A 125 3.31 -0.49 -1.03
C SER A 125 4.53 0.38 -1.29
N ALA A 126 5.68 -0.22 -1.61
CA ALA A 126 6.90 0.50 -1.99
C ALA A 126 6.71 1.31 -3.29
N ILE A 127 6.04 0.74 -4.28
CA ILE A 127 5.75 1.41 -5.56
C ILE A 127 4.76 2.57 -5.36
N TRP A 128 3.79 2.41 -4.46
CA TRP A 128 2.78 3.43 -4.24
C TRP A 128 3.27 4.63 -3.43
N GLY A 129 4.23 4.43 -2.53
CA GLY A 129 4.73 5.46 -1.62
C GLY A 129 4.93 6.83 -2.27
N PRO A 130 5.76 6.98 -3.31
CA PRO A 130 6.00 8.27 -3.96
C PRO A 130 4.75 8.92 -4.56
N SER A 131 3.84 8.12 -5.14
CA SER A 131 2.61 8.64 -5.75
C SER A 131 1.66 9.24 -4.71
N LYS A 132 1.50 8.62 -3.53
CA LYS A 132 0.60 9.11 -2.48
C LYS A 132 1.03 10.46 -1.92
N TYR A 133 2.33 10.63 -1.64
CA TYR A 133 2.86 11.90 -1.15
C TYR A 133 2.85 12.97 -2.25
N GLY A 134 3.18 12.57 -3.48
CA GLY A 134 3.17 13.47 -4.63
C GLY A 134 1.77 13.94 -5.04
N LEU A 135 0.69 13.26 -4.67
CA LEU A 135 -0.70 13.70 -4.91
C LEU A 135 -1.10 14.88 -4.01
N LEU A 136 -0.53 15.02 -2.82
CA LEU A 136 -0.93 16.08 -1.88
C LEU A 136 -0.80 17.49 -2.46
N PRO A 137 0.36 17.91 -3.04
CA PRO A 137 0.51 19.24 -3.63
C PRO A 137 -0.30 19.43 -4.93
N GLU A 138 -0.75 18.33 -5.56
CA GLU A 138 -1.59 18.40 -6.76
C GLU A 138 -3.09 18.53 -6.41
N LEU A 139 -3.48 18.07 -5.22
CA LEU A 139 -4.86 18.12 -4.75
C LEU A 139 -5.15 19.30 -3.83
N LEU A 140 -4.13 19.85 -3.15
CA LEU A 140 -4.32 20.87 -2.11
C LEU A 140 -3.41 22.07 -2.31
N PRO A 141 -3.87 23.27 -1.91
CA PRO A 141 -3.05 24.46 -1.93
C PRO A 141 -1.91 24.36 -0.92
N GLU A 142 -0.78 25.01 -1.22
CA GLU A 142 0.46 24.97 -0.44
C GLU A 142 0.25 25.21 1.05
N LYS A 143 -0.60 26.18 1.40
CA LYS A 143 -0.94 26.50 2.81
C LYS A 143 -1.54 25.34 3.61
N LYS A 144 -2.09 24.31 2.96
CA LYS A 144 -2.71 23.15 3.59
C LYS A 144 -1.80 21.92 3.60
N LEU A 145 -0.63 21.95 2.95
CA LEU A 145 0.22 20.76 2.79
C LEU A 145 0.74 20.20 4.12
N SER A 146 1.17 21.08 5.03
CA SER A 146 1.63 20.65 6.36
C SER A 146 0.54 19.91 7.14
N TRP A 147 -0.67 20.48 7.17
CA TRP A 147 -1.84 19.86 7.78
C TRP A 147 -2.20 18.52 7.12
N ALA A 148 -2.19 18.48 5.78
CA ALA A 148 -2.55 17.28 5.01
C ALA A 148 -1.55 16.14 5.24
N ASN A 149 -0.24 16.44 5.30
CA ASN A 149 0.78 15.46 5.66
C ASN A 149 0.54 14.91 7.08
N GLY A 150 0.23 15.79 8.05
CA GLY A 150 -0.08 15.36 9.41
C GLY A 150 -1.28 14.42 9.49
N ILE A 151 -2.37 14.72 8.76
CA ILE A 151 -3.55 13.85 8.68
C ILE A 151 -3.22 12.52 7.99
N LEU A 152 -2.41 12.55 6.91
CA LEU A 152 -1.97 11.35 6.20
C LEU A 152 -1.19 10.41 7.15
N GLU A 153 -0.22 10.96 7.89
CA GLU A 153 0.59 10.17 8.82
C GLU A 153 -0.23 9.66 10.01
N MET A 154 -1.08 10.50 10.59
CA MET A 154 -2.00 10.07 11.65
C MET A 154 -2.87 8.91 11.16
N GLY A 155 -3.47 9.02 9.98
CA GLY A 155 -4.26 7.96 9.36
C GLY A 155 -3.45 6.70 9.11
N THR A 156 -2.17 6.84 8.73
CA THR A 156 -1.24 5.72 8.54
C THR A 156 -1.01 4.98 9.86
N PHE A 157 -0.69 5.68 10.96
CA PHE A 157 -0.48 5.03 12.26
C PHE A 157 -1.75 4.33 12.78
N LEU A 158 -2.90 4.98 12.65
CA LEU A 158 -4.17 4.36 13.01
C LEU A 158 -4.46 3.10 12.17
N ALA A 159 -4.19 3.15 10.87
CA ALA A 159 -4.37 2.01 9.98
C ALA A 159 -3.42 0.85 10.33
N VAL A 160 -2.17 1.15 10.70
CA VAL A 160 -1.21 0.14 11.21
C VAL A 160 -1.80 -0.57 12.43
N ILE A 161 -2.27 0.18 13.42
CA ILE A 161 -2.85 -0.37 14.65
C ILE A 161 -4.10 -1.21 14.33
N CYS A 162 -5.02 -0.67 13.52
CA CYS A 162 -6.22 -1.40 13.11
C CYS A 162 -5.89 -2.68 12.34
N GLY A 163 -4.91 -2.63 11.43
CA GLY A 163 -4.44 -3.79 10.69
C GLY A 163 -3.84 -4.86 11.61
N MET A 164 -2.96 -4.46 12.53
CA MET A 164 -2.36 -5.39 13.50
C MET A 164 -3.41 -6.10 14.36
N ILE A 165 -4.33 -5.33 14.93
CA ILE A 165 -5.43 -5.87 15.74
C ILE A 165 -6.34 -6.76 14.88
N GLY A 166 -6.72 -6.27 13.68
CA GLY A 166 -7.55 -7.01 12.74
C GLY A 166 -6.94 -8.35 12.33
N GLY A 167 -5.65 -8.36 12.00
CA GLY A 167 -4.92 -9.60 11.68
C GLY A 167 -4.95 -10.61 12.83
N GLY A 168 -4.78 -10.15 14.07
CA GLY A 168 -4.89 -11.00 15.26
C GLY A 168 -6.30 -11.56 15.46
N ILE A 169 -7.31 -10.71 15.41
CA ILE A 169 -8.72 -11.13 15.54
C ILE A 169 -9.08 -12.14 14.45
N LEU A 170 -8.71 -11.91 13.19
CA LEU A 170 -8.99 -12.82 12.10
C LEU A 170 -8.27 -14.17 12.25
N SER A 171 -7.03 -14.15 12.75
CA SER A 171 -6.27 -15.37 13.05
C SER A 171 -6.99 -16.26 14.06
N ASP A 172 -7.55 -15.69 15.11
CA ASP A 172 -8.26 -16.43 16.15
C ASP A 172 -9.68 -16.81 15.73
N THR A 173 -10.43 -15.89 15.14
CA THR A 173 -11.83 -16.11 14.73
C THR A 173 -11.95 -17.23 13.70
N PHE A 174 -11.04 -17.27 12.72
CA PHE A 174 -11.08 -18.27 11.65
C PHE A 174 -10.02 -19.37 11.82
N ARG A 175 -9.67 -19.71 13.05
CA ARG A 175 -8.72 -20.78 13.35
C ARG A 175 -9.16 -22.07 12.67
N GLY A 176 -8.30 -22.60 11.77
CA GLY A 176 -8.62 -23.78 10.95
C GLY A 176 -9.38 -23.51 9.65
N SER A 177 -9.83 -22.26 9.40
CA SER A 177 -10.54 -21.84 8.17
C SER A 177 -10.05 -20.49 7.66
N GLN A 178 -8.73 -20.29 7.61
CA GLN A 178 -8.09 -19.01 7.33
C GLN A 178 -8.40 -18.40 5.95
N HIS A 179 -8.96 -19.19 5.03
CA HIS A 179 -9.47 -18.68 3.76
C HIS A 179 -10.53 -17.57 3.96
N TRP A 180 -11.32 -17.58 5.05
CA TRP A 180 -12.26 -16.52 5.35
C TRP A 180 -11.56 -15.18 5.67
N SER A 181 -10.40 -15.23 6.36
CA SER A 181 -9.55 -14.06 6.53
C SER A 181 -9.08 -13.51 5.17
N GLY A 182 -8.69 -14.42 4.25
CA GLY A 182 -8.34 -14.03 2.87
C GLY A 182 -9.50 -13.39 2.10
N VAL A 183 -10.73 -13.89 2.26
CA VAL A 183 -11.94 -13.28 1.66
C VAL A 183 -12.15 -11.86 2.18
N ILE A 184 -11.96 -11.62 3.48
CA ILE A 184 -12.10 -10.28 4.09
C ILE A 184 -11.04 -9.34 3.52
N PHE A 185 -9.76 -9.72 3.47
CA PHE A 185 -8.71 -8.89 2.90
C PHE A 185 -8.93 -8.59 1.42
N LEU A 186 -9.40 -9.58 0.64
CA LEU A 186 -9.78 -9.38 -0.76
C LEU A 186 -10.94 -8.39 -0.89
N GLY A 187 -11.97 -8.52 -0.06
CA GLY A 187 -13.10 -7.58 -0.03
C GLY A 187 -12.64 -6.14 0.27
N LEU A 188 -11.74 -5.97 1.26
CA LEU A 188 -11.13 -4.69 1.58
C LEU A 188 -10.32 -4.13 0.42
N ALA A 189 -9.55 -4.96 -0.31
CA ALA A 189 -8.79 -4.53 -1.49
C ALA A 189 -9.70 -4.03 -2.61
N ILE A 190 -10.82 -4.73 -2.88
CA ILE A 190 -11.83 -4.32 -3.88
C ILE A 190 -12.46 -2.97 -3.48
N ILE A 191 -12.83 -2.80 -2.21
CA ILE A 191 -13.34 -1.52 -1.70
C ILE A 191 -12.30 -0.42 -1.87
N GLY A 192 -11.04 -0.67 -1.52
CA GLY A 192 -9.95 0.28 -1.69
C GLY A 192 -9.72 0.67 -3.15
N LEU A 193 -9.80 -0.29 -4.08
CA LEU A 193 -9.75 0.00 -5.52
C LEU A 193 -10.92 0.91 -5.94
N ALA A 194 -12.14 0.59 -5.51
CA ALA A 194 -13.32 1.40 -5.82
C ALA A 194 -13.17 2.85 -5.30
N ILE A 195 -12.69 3.03 -4.06
CA ILE A 195 -12.43 4.35 -3.46
C ILE A 195 -11.35 5.11 -4.26
N SER A 196 -10.29 4.42 -4.71
CA SER A 196 -9.19 5.03 -5.45
C SER A 196 -9.62 5.63 -6.79
N LEU A 197 -10.69 5.09 -7.40
CA LEU A 197 -11.27 5.65 -8.62
C LEU A 197 -11.86 7.05 -8.42
N GLY A 198 -12.27 7.37 -7.20
CA GLY A 198 -12.78 8.70 -6.81
C GLY A 198 -11.68 9.75 -6.55
N ILE A 199 -10.39 9.41 -6.66
CA ILE A 199 -9.30 10.38 -6.59
C ILE A 199 -9.34 11.26 -7.83
N THR A 200 -9.24 12.58 -7.65
CA THR A 200 -9.29 13.56 -8.75
C THR A 200 -8.16 13.30 -9.76
N PRO A 201 -8.44 13.27 -11.06
CA PRO A 201 -7.42 13.15 -12.09
C PRO A 201 -6.41 14.30 -12.04
N VAL A 202 -5.14 13.96 -12.12
CA VAL A 202 -4.02 14.91 -12.15
C VAL A 202 -3.13 14.60 -13.35
N PRO A 203 -2.47 15.60 -13.98
CA PRO A 203 -1.56 15.36 -15.09
C PRO A 203 -0.29 14.63 -14.64
N ALA A 204 0.45 14.05 -15.60
CA ALA A 204 1.77 13.51 -15.34
C ALA A 204 2.79 14.64 -15.17
N ALA A 205 3.68 14.53 -14.18
CA ALA A 205 4.69 15.57 -13.91
C ALA A 205 5.75 15.64 -15.01
N ASN A 206 6.23 14.50 -15.50
CA ASN A 206 7.23 14.42 -16.57
C ASN A 206 7.00 13.18 -17.47
N PRO A 207 6.11 13.28 -18.50
CA PRO A 207 5.77 12.15 -19.38
C PRO A 207 6.96 11.61 -20.19
N GLN A 208 8.04 12.39 -20.35
CA GLN A 208 9.22 12.00 -21.12
C GLN A 208 10.35 11.45 -20.26
N ARG A 209 10.16 11.34 -18.93
CA ARG A 209 11.19 10.78 -18.03
C ARG A 209 11.57 9.37 -18.48
N ARG A 210 12.89 9.14 -18.67
CA ARG A 210 13.44 7.82 -19.01
C ARG A 210 13.83 7.11 -17.71
N PHE A 211 13.58 5.81 -17.65
CA PHE A 211 14.04 4.99 -16.55
C PHE A 211 15.57 4.88 -16.58
N ARG A 212 16.22 5.29 -15.51
CA ARG A 212 17.67 5.15 -15.32
C ARG A 212 17.89 4.19 -14.14
N PRO A 213 18.40 2.97 -14.38
CA PRO A 213 18.59 1.99 -13.32
C PRO A 213 19.79 2.30 -12.41
N ASN A 214 20.52 3.38 -12.68
CA ASN A 214 21.73 3.73 -11.92
C ASN A 214 21.37 4.46 -10.63
N PHE A 215 21.19 3.67 -9.57
CA PHE A 215 20.82 4.11 -8.23
C PHE A 215 21.79 5.17 -7.65
N LEU A 216 23.07 5.05 -7.92
CA LEU A 216 24.11 5.96 -7.38
C LEU A 216 24.30 7.23 -8.20
N GLY A 217 23.89 7.25 -9.46
CA GLY A 217 24.06 8.38 -10.35
C GLY A 217 23.03 9.53 -10.20
N GLU A 218 21.98 9.33 -9.39
CA GLU A 218 21.00 10.38 -9.05
C GLU A 218 21.24 10.98 -7.65
N LEU A 219 22.24 10.48 -6.90
CA LEU A 219 22.63 11.01 -5.59
C LEU A 219 23.74 12.09 -5.69
N PHE A 220 24.31 12.28 -6.87
CA PHE A 220 25.33 13.28 -7.21
C PHE A 220 24.94 14.00 -8.50
#